data_b0bbac3170cf781eda49f7211c08c818
#
_entry.id   b0bbac3170cf781eda49f7211c08c818
#
_cell.length_a   1.000
_cell.length_b   1.000
_cell.length_c   1.000
_cell.angle_alpha   90.00
_cell.angle_beta   90.00
_cell.angle_gamma   90.00
#
_symmetry.space_group_name_H-M   'P 1'
#
loop_
_entity.id
_entity.type
_entity.pdbx_description
1 polymer ?
#
loop_
_entity_poly.entity_id
_entity_poly.type
_entity_poly.pdbx_seq_one_letter_code
_entity_poly.pdbx_strand_id
1 'polypeptide(L)'
;MSRTPSAHRTISEHRDAVRALLRCARSRDREDDAARPVPLAAARGRVLAEDLVAPLDQPPHTNSQMDGFAVRVADLAPAHGAGQVTLPVHGTRAAGAAPVPHVPGTATAVMTGAVLPEGADAVIPVERVLPPRFDTPTVTVAATDVPREGSFVREAGSDVARGDVALPAGTVLGAAALGACAALGLTGEDPVTVQRGPRVLVVSGGDEVVPAGRPLPAGSVHDANGPLLEAWLAGHGAARVSRLRVDDDPHAFLGALRAGLEESRADLVVTSGGISAGAFEVVRQGLERAGTQMWFGHVDMQPGGPQGCGLLWGTPVLCLPGNPVSTWVSCEVFLRAALADVWACCPPARWTSARLDAPVELLESRTQLRRGTLLPTAPARVALVGGASSHLLTAAARADALVRIPPGTGTLPRGTEVDVLVLDGGVVARRWETSDEAAGAPRGARNGP
;
A
#
# COMPACT_ATOMS: atom_id res chain seq x y z
N MET A 1 -22.72 13.15 37.09
CA MET A 1 -21.89 14.34 36.81
C MET A 1 -21.19 14.13 35.50
N SER A 2 -21.72 14.69 34.39
CA SER A 2 -21.08 14.65 33.08
C SER A 2 -19.87 15.58 33.13
N ARG A 3 -18.65 15.00 33.04
CA ARG A 3 -17.44 15.80 32.85
C ARG A 3 -17.55 16.49 31.48
N THR A 4 -17.51 17.81 31.48
CA THR A 4 -17.33 18.58 30.24
C THR A 4 -16.08 18.03 29.52
N PRO A 5 -16.16 17.61 28.27
CA PRO A 5 -14.99 17.07 27.53
C PRO A 5 -13.88 18.12 27.57
N SER A 6 -12.65 17.69 27.88
CA SER A 6 -11.49 18.57 27.84
C SER A 6 -11.37 19.23 26.46
N ALA A 7 -11.12 20.53 26.43
CA ALA A 7 -10.86 21.27 25.19
C ALA A 7 -9.54 20.85 24.52
N HIS A 8 -8.67 20.12 25.23
CA HIS A 8 -7.40 19.60 24.76
C HIS A 8 -7.39 18.07 24.80
N ARG A 9 -6.75 17.45 23.80
CA ARG A 9 -6.49 16.03 23.70
C ARG A 9 -5.07 15.79 23.22
N THR A 10 -4.46 14.72 23.68
CA THR A 10 -3.27 14.15 23.04
C THR A 10 -3.63 13.54 21.67
N ILE A 11 -2.63 13.27 20.85
CA ILE A 11 -2.81 12.55 19.56
C ILE A 11 -3.50 11.19 19.77
N SER A 12 -3.11 10.46 20.83
CA SER A 12 -3.69 9.14 21.12
C SER A 12 -5.16 9.26 21.50
N GLU A 13 -5.50 10.14 22.45
CA GLU A 13 -6.89 10.34 22.89
C GLU A 13 -7.81 10.76 21.74
N HIS A 14 -7.35 11.65 20.85
CA HIS A 14 -8.16 12.06 19.70
C HIS A 14 -8.32 10.94 18.69
N ARG A 15 -7.26 10.20 18.38
CA ARG A 15 -7.32 9.02 17.51
C ARG A 15 -8.30 7.97 18.03
N ASP A 16 -8.27 7.70 19.32
CA ASP A 16 -9.16 6.71 19.94
C ASP A 16 -10.62 7.20 19.97
N ALA A 17 -10.84 8.51 20.17
CA ALA A 17 -12.16 9.12 20.07
C ALA A 17 -12.73 9.04 18.65
N VAL A 18 -11.92 9.31 17.62
CA VAL A 18 -12.31 9.14 16.20
C VAL A 18 -12.66 7.69 15.89
N ARG A 19 -11.83 6.73 16.30
CA ARG A 19 -12.11 5.31 16.14
C ARG A 19 -13.41 4.88 16.81
N ALA A 20 -13.62 5.27 18.05
CA ALA A 20 -14.85 4.95 18.80
C ALA A 20 -16.10 5.52 18.11
N LEU A 21 -16.02 6.79 17.64
CA LEU A 21 -17.08 7.44 16.91
C LEU A 21 -17.46 6.66 15.64
N LEU A 22 -16.48 6.28 14.82
CA LEU A 22 -16.70 5.58 13.56
C LEU A 22 -17.20 4.14 13.78
N ARG A 23 -16.71 3.42 14.78
CA ARG A 23 -17.24 2.09 15.16
C ARG A 23 -18.70 2.16 15.57
N CYS A 24 -19.08 3.16 16.38
CA CYS A 24 -20.45 3.34 16.81
C CYS A 24 -21.41 3.62 15.65
N ALA A 25 -20.96 4.38 14.66
CA ALA A 25 -21.76 4.68 13.46
C ALA A 25 -21.89 3.47 12.54
N ARG A 26 -20.80 2.74 12.27
CA ARG A 26 -20.81 1.53 11.47
C ARG A 26 -21.74 0.45 12.01
N SER A 27 -21.85 0.31 13.32
CA SER A 27 -22.71 -0.70 13.95
C SER A 27 -24.21 -0.49 13.71
N ARG A 28 -24.62 0.68 13.20
CA ARG A 28 -26.03 1.03 12.97
C ARG A 28 -26.56 0.60 11.59
N ASP A 29 -25.68 0.53 10.57
CA ASP A 29 -26.05 0.23 9.17
C ASP A 29 -25.57 -1.16 8.73
N ARG A 30 -26.10 -2.23 9.34
CA ARG A 30 -25.65 -3.60 9.11
C ARG A 30 -25.97 -4.18 7.73
N GLU A 31 -27.02 -3.73 7.05
CA GLU A 31 -27.47 -4.36 5.79
C GLU A 31 -26.61 -3.96 4.57
N ASP A 32 -26.03 -2.76 4.57
CA ASP A 32 -25.23 -2.24 3.45
C ASP A 32 -23.70 -2.34 3.66
N ASP A 33 -23.28 -2.95 4.77
CA ASP A 33 -21.89 -2.98 5.25
C ASP A 33 -21.12 -4.24 4.81
N ALA A 34 -21.74 -5.10 4.01
CA ALA A 34 -21.15 -6.35 3.56
C ALA A 34 -19.97 -6.09 2.60
N ALA A 35 -18.96 -6.95 2.71
CA ALA A 35 -17.91 -7.07 1.71
C ALA A 35 -18.53 -7.22 0.32
N ARG A 36 -17.90 -6.64 -0.71
CA ARG A 36 -18.48 -6.58 -2.06
C ARG A 36 -17.61 -7.29 -3.07
N PRO A 37 -18.20 -8.11 -3.96
CA PRO A 37 -17.49 -8.56 -5.13
C PRO A 37 -17.20 -7.37 -6.05
N VAL A 38 -15.97 -7.30 -6.52
CA VAL A 38 -15.53 -6.35 -7.54
C VAL A 38 -14.73 -7.10 -8.61
N PRO A 39 -14.77 -6.68 -9.87
CA PRO A 39 -13.88 -7.26 -10.89
C PRO A 39 -12.42 -7.14 -10.45
N LEU A 40 -11.61 -8.16 -10.69
CA LEU A 40 -10.19 -8.18 -10.29
C LEU A 40 -9.44 -6.95 -10.83
N ALA A 41 -9.77 -6.48 -12.03
CA ALA A 41 -9.20 -5.27 -12.62
C ALA A 41 -9.44 -4.01 -11.77
N ALA A 42 -10.56 -3.94 -11.03
CA ALA A 42 -10.91 -2.83 -10.14
C ALA A 42 -10.44 -3.04 -8.68
N ALA A 43 -9.83 -4.18 -8.38
CA ALA A 43 -9.46 -4.58 -7.02
C ALA A 43 -8.08 -4.07 -6.59
N ARG A 44 -7.30 -3.45 -7.47
CA ARG A 44 -5.95 -2.96 -7.16
C ARG A 44 -5.95 -2.05 -5.93
N GLY A 45 -5.09 -2.39 -4.96
CA GLY A 45 -4.95 -1.64 -3.70
C GLY A 45 -6.07 -1.88 -2.69
N ARG A 46 -7.10 -2.67 -3.05
CA ARG A 46 -8.16 -3.08 -2.12
C ARG A 46 -7.67 -4.21 -1.23
N VAL A 47 -8.40 -4.46 -0.16
CA VAL A 47 -8.12 -5.52 0.82
C VAL A 47 -9.12 -6.65 0.63
N LEU A 48 -8.64 -7.90 0.49
CA LEU A 48 -9.50 -9.09 0.42
C LEU A 48 -10.33 -9.21 1.71
N ALA A 49 -11.61 -9.50 1.55
CA ALA A 49 -12.54 -9.70 2.66
C ALA A 49 -12.63 -11.16 3.10
N GLU A 50 -12.31 -12.08 2.21
CA GLU A 50 -12.32 -13.53 2.40
C GLU A 50 -11.09 -14.15 1.76
N ASP A 51 -10.80 -15.41 2.12
CA ASP A 51 -9.70 -16.16 1.54
C ASP A 51 -9.94 -16.41 0.05
N LEU A 52 -8.94 -16.19 -0.78
CA LEU A 52 -8.93 -16.61 -2.17
C LEU A 52 -8.37 -18.03 -2.23
N VAL A 53 -9.25 -18.99 -2.52
CA VAL A 53 -8.89 -20.40 -2.66
C VAL A 53 -8.40 -20.67 -4.08
N ALA A 54 -7.31 -21.42 -4.23
CA ALA A 54 -6.73 -21.78 -5.52
C ALA A 54 -7.68 -22.69 -6.33
N PRO A 55 -8.15 -22.28 -7.52
CA PRO A 55 -9.01 -23.11 -8.36
C PRO A 55 -8.25 -24.23 -9.08
N LEU A 56 -6.92 -24.12 -9.15
CA LEU A 56 -6.02 -25.08 -9.79
C LEU A 56 -4.65 -25.08 -9.06
N ASP A 57 -3.86 -26.11 -9.33
CA ASP A 57 -2.47 -26.19 -8.86
C ASP A 57 -1.60 -25.11 -9.47
N GLN A 58 -0.66 -24.55 -8.70
CA GLN A 58 0.37 -23.65 -9.21
C GLN A 58 1.75 -24.19 -8.78
N PRO A 59 2.62 -24.56 -9.75
CA PRO A 59 2.37 -24.64 -11.18
C PRO A 59 1.35 -25.75 -11.52
N PRO A 60 0.65 -25.65 -12.67
CA PRO A 60 -0.41 -26.61 -13.01
C PRO A 60 0.09 -28.01 -13.41
N HIS A 61 1.38 -28.13 -13.71
CA HIS A 61 2.02 -29.39 -14.10
C HIS A 61 3.40 -29.49 -13.50
N THR A 62 3.80 -30.74 -13.16
CA THR A 62 5.21 -31.03 -12.82
C THR A 62 6.10 -30.69 -13.99
N ASN A 63 7.14 -29.87 -13.79
CA ASN A 63 7.96 -29.32 -14.85
C ASN A 63 9.45 -29.25 -14.49
N SER A 64 10.28 -29.08 -15.51
CA SER A 64 11.72 -28.92 -15.32
C SER A 64 12.10 -27.56 -14.76
N GLN A 65 12.99 -27.52 -13.77
CA GLN A 65 13.60 -26.29 -13.25
C GLN A 65 14.78 -25.80 -14.09
N MET A 66 15.36 -26.68 -14.91
CA MET A 66 16.58 -26.42 -15.65
C MET A 66 16.45 -26.89 -17.11
N ASP A 67 17.25 -26.32 -17.97
CA ASP A 67 17.52 -26.85 -19.29
C ASP A 67 18.39 -28.11 -19.15
N GLY A 68 17.92 -29.26 -19.63
CA GLY A 68 18.62 -30.51 -19.40
C GLY A 68 17.92 -31.73 -19.96
N PHE A 69 18.12 -32.86 -19.30
CA PHE A 69 17.59 -34.15 -19.72
C PHE A 69 16.74 -34.77 -18.62
N ALA A 70 15.47 -34.96 -18.87
CA ALA A 70 14.56 -35.71 -18.01
C ALA A 70 14.91 -37.20 -18.09
N VAL A 71 15.05 -37.85 -16.95
CA VAL A 71 15.45 -39.25 -16.79
C VAL A 71 14.64 -39.92 -15.68
N ARG A 72 14.64 -41.24 -15.66
CA ARG A 72 14.24 -42.00 -14.48
C ARG A 72 15.53 -42.41 -13.74
N VAL A 73 15.70 -42.02 -12.49
CA VAL A 73 16.94 -42.26 -11.71
C VAL A 73 17.30 -43.74 -11.67
N ALA A 74 16.32 -44.65 -11.62
CA ALA A 74 16.54 -46.08 -11.66
C ALA A 74 17.29 -46.55 -12.95
N ASP A 75 17.13 -45.88 -14.07
CA ASP A 75 17.79 -46.23 -15.33
C ASP A 75 19.27 -45.83 -15.32
N LEU A 76 19.71 -45.01 -14.35
CA LEU A 76 21.10 -44.60 -14.14
C LEU A 76 21.89 -45.53 -13.19
N ALA A 77 21.24 -46.53 -12.59
CA ALA A 77 21.89 -47.46 -11.65
C ALA A 77 23.17 -48.13 -12.21
N PRO A 78 23.31 -48.44 -13.51
CA PRO A 78 24.53 -49.01 -14.08
C PRO A 78 25.78 -48.08 -13.91
N ALA A 79 25.56 -46.75 -13.81
CA ALA A 79 26.68 -45.81 -13.63
C ALA A 79 27.49 -46.08 -12.34
N HIS A 80 26.84 -46.55 -11.27
CA HIS A 80 27.49 -46.81 -10.00
C HIS A 80 28.54 -47.94 -10.08
N GLY A 81 28.35 -48.91 -10.98
CA GLY A 81 29.28 -50.01 -11.20
C GLY A 81 30.31 -49.75 -12.31
N ALA A 82 29.89 -49.08 -13.39
CA ALA A 82 30.70 -48.82 -14.59
C ALA A 82 31.39 -47.45 -14.60
N GLY A 83 31.10 -46.58 -13.61
CA GLY A 83 31.61 -45.20 -13.55
C GLY A 83 30.83 -44.20 -14.38
N GLN A 84 30.05 -44.68 -15.36
CA GLN A 84 29.16 -43.87 -16.21
C GLN A 84 28.09 -44.73 -16.88
N VAL A 85 27.03 -44.08 -17.39
CA VAL A 85 26.00 -44.73 -18.21
C VAL A 85 25.67 -43.86 -19.39
N THR A 86 25.45 -44.46 -20.55
CA THR A 86 25.03 -43.76 -21.79
C THR A 86 23.57 -44.10 -22.09
N LEU A 87 22.76 -43.07 -22.26
CA LEU A 87 21.34 -43.19 -22.59
C LEU A 87 21.08 -42.62 -23.96
N PRO A 88 20.26 -43.29 -24.82
CA PRO A 88 19.75 -42.68 -26.05
C PRO A 88 18.82 -41.51 -25.72
N VAL A 89 18.88 -40.44 -26.51
CA VAL A 89 17.96 -39.29 -26.39
C VAL A 89 16.70 -39.57 -27.16
N HIS A 90 15.56 -39.58 -26.45
CA HIS A 90 14.23 -39.80 -27.02
C HIS A 90 13.42 -38.51 -27.08
N GLY A 91 13.65 -37.71 -28.10
CA GLY A 91 12.90 -36.47 -28.34
C GLY A 91 13.34 -35.28 -27.49
N THR A 92 12.70 -34.12 -27.77
CA THR A 92 12.92 -32.83 -27.10
C THR A 92 11.58 -32.23 -26.74
N ARG A 93 11.52 -31.61 -25.53
CA ARG A 93 10.32 -30.95 -25.01
C ARG A 93 10.63 -29.50 -24.71
N ALA A 94 9.93 -28.61 -25.38
CA ALA A 94 9.93 -27.20 -25.07
C ALA A 94 8.81 -26.89 -24.06
N ALA A 95 8.90 -25.74 -23.39
CA ALA A 95 7.79 -25.22 -22.60
C ALA A 95 6.52 -25.08 -23.48
N GLY A 96 5.38 -25.49 -22.94
CA GLY A 96 4.10 -25.51 -23.66
C GLY A 96 3.85 -26.75 -24.52
N ALA A 97 4.80 -27.67 -24.62
CA ALA A 97 4.56 -28.97 -25.29
C ALA A 97 3.65 -29.88 -24.43
N ALA A 98 2.78 -30.63 -25.11
CA ALA A 98 1.90 -31.60 -24.42
C ALA A 98 2.74 -32.65 -23.65
N PRO A 99 2.25 -33.14 -22.48
CA PRO A 99 2.90 -34.22 -21.77
C PRO A 99 2.96 -35.51 -22.62
N VAL A 100 4.03 -36.28 -22.41
CA VAL A 100 4.22 -37.58 -23.08
C VAL A 100 4.77 -38.57 -22.04
N PRO A 101 4.56 -39.87 -22.23
CA PRO A 101 5.21 -40.89 -21.42
C PRO A 101 6.73 -40.86 -21.60
N HIS A 102 7.47 -41.08 -20.51
CA HIS A 102 8.89 -41.33 -20.54
C HIS A 102 9.16 -42.74 -21.09
N VAL A 103 10.12 -42.88 -21.99
CA VAL A 103 10.57 -44.17 -22.44
C VAL A 103 11.66 -44.71 -21.55
N PRO A 104 11.46 -45.82 -20.81
CA PRO A 104 12.47 -46.37 -19.90
C PRO A 104 13.82 -46.62 -20.61
N GLY A 105 14.91 -46.37 -19.93
CA GLY A 105 16.26 -46.53 -20.47
C GLY A 105 16.68 -45.42 -21.43
N THR A 106 15.94 -44.32 -21.51
CA THR A 106 16.29 -43.18 -22.39
C THR A 106 16.40 -41.88 -21.56
N ALA A 107 16.87 -40.81 -22.21
CA ALA A 107 16.81 -39.45 -21.71
C ALA A 107 15.94 -38.61 -22.65
N THR A 108 15.12 -37.70 -22.11
CA THR A 108 14.33 -36.75 -22.90
C THR A 108 14.89 -35.34 -22.71
N ALA A 109 15.30 -34.68 -23.80
CA ALA A 109 15.72 -33.28 -23.70
C ALA A 109 14.56 -32.38 -23.27
N VAL A 110 14.71 -31.59 -22.22
CA VAL A 110 13.69 -30.69 -21.66
C VAL A 110 14.26 -29.29 -21.47
N MET A 111 13.44 -28.29 -21.81
CA MET A 111 13.73 -26.89 -21.52
C MET A 111 13.11 -26.51 -20.18
N THR A 112 13.65 -25.48 -19.56
CA THR A 112 13.09 -24.89 -18.33
C THR A 112 11.60 -24.61 -18.48
N GLY A 113 10.78 -25.07 -17.56
CA GLY A 113 9.32 -24.94 -17.58
C GLY A 113 8.60 -25.97 -18.48
N ALA A 114 9.32 -26.85 -19.20
CA ALA A 114 8.69 -27.94 -19.94
C ALA A 114 8.07 -28.95 -18.99
N VAL A 115 6.88 -29.44 -19.33
CA VAL A 115 6.22 -30.51 -18.58
C VAL A 115 7.12 -31.74 -18.57
N LEU A 116 7.33 -32.30 -17.40
CA LEU A 116 8.16 -33.49 -17.23
C LEU A 116 7.44 -34.70 -17.89
N PRO A 117 8.15 -35.52 -18.69
CA PRO A 117 7.55 -36.76 -19.22
C PRO A 117 7.06 -37.67 -18.10
N GLU A 118 5.87 -38.24 -18.25
CA GLU A 118 5.28 -39.15 -17.25
C GLU A 118 6.18 -40.36 -16.99
N GLY A 119 6.63 -40.55 -15.76
CA GLY A 119 7.54 -41.61 -15.36
C GLY A 119 9.01 -41.20 -15.31
N ALA A 120 9.37 -40.00 -15.75
CA ALA A 120 10.65 -39.38 -15.40
C ALA A 120 10.53 -38.77 -14.00
N ASP A 121 11.59 -38.88 -13.19
CA ASP A 121 11.60 -38.45 -11.78
C ASP A 121 12.75 -37.49 -11.44
N ALA A 122 13.62 -37.19 -12.40
CA ALA A 122 14.70 -36.21 -12.23
C ALA A 122 15.08 -35.53 -13.54
N VAL A 123 15.74 -34.38 -13.44
CA VAL A 123 16.37 -33.67 -14.57
C VAL A 123 17.87 -33.55 -14.30
N ILE A 124 18.68 -33.86 -15.29
CA ILE A 124 20.13 -33.62 -15.27
C ILE A 124 20.40 -32.36 -16.10
N PRO A 125 20.99 -31.30 -15.52
CA PRO A 125 21.37 -30.10 -16.28
C PRO A 125 22.24 -30.46 -17.49
N VAL A 126 22.06 -29.77 -18.62
CA VAL A 126 22.78 -30.05 -19.86
C VAL A 126 24.29 -29.97 -19.69
N GLU A 127 24.78 -29.14 -18.76
CA GLU A 127 26.20 -28.98 -18.46
C GLU A 127 26.83 -30.18 -17.74
N ARG A 128 25.99 -31.09 -17.19
CA ARG A 128 26.42 -32.28 -16.42
C ARG A 128 26.34 -33.59 -17.22
N VAL A 129 26.11 -33.48 -18.53
CA VAL A 129 26.12 -34.65 -19.41
C VAL A 129 27.20 -34.49 -20.48
N LEU A 130 27.55 -35.60 -21.14
CA LEU A 130 28.50 -35.61 -22.29
C LEU A 130 27.80 -36.16 -23.52
N PRO A 131 27.78 -35.43 -24.67
CA PRO A 131 28.27 -34.05 -24.82
C PRO A 131 27.26 -33.06 -24.19
N PRO A 132 27.70 -31.88 -23.71
CA PRO A 132 26.85 -30.91 -23.05
C PRO A 132 26.04 -30.07 -24.04
N ARG A 133 25.16 -30.73 -24.82
CA ARG A 133 24.29 -30.11 -25.83
C ARG A 133 23.07 -30.97 -26.11
N PHE A 134 22.03 -30.36 -26.67
CA PHE A 134 20.74 -31.02 -26.93
C PHE A 134 20.69 -31.78 -28.22
N ASP A 135 21.43 -31.37 -29.26
CA ASP A 135 21.46 -31.94 -30.59
C ASP A 135 22.37 -33.18 -30.64
N THR A 136 22.09 -34.14 -29.79
CA THR A 136 22.88 -35.39 -29.68
C THR A 136 21.94 -36.60 -29.65
N PRO A 137 22.33 -37.74 -30.30
CA PRO A 137 21.53 -38.97 -30.25
C PRO A 137 21.64 -39.71 -28.90
N THR A 138 22.69 -39.42 -28.12
CA THR A 138 22.94 -40.05 -26.83
C THR A 138 23.55 -39.07 -25.85
N VAL A 139 23.33 -39.29 -24.54
CA VAL A 139 23.99 -38.56 -23.44
C VAL A 139 24.62 -39.53 -22.47
N THR A 140 25.81 -39.22 -22.05
CA THR A 140 26.58 -39.99 -21.02
C THR A 140 26.56 -39.23 -19.70
N VAL A 141 26.16 -39.95 -18.66
CA VAL A 141 26.08 -39.43 -17.26
C VAL A 141 27.16 -40.13 -16.43
N ALA A 142 28.04 -39.36 -15.83
CA ALA A 142 29.03 -39.89 -14.88
C ALA A 142 28.36 -40.30 -13.56
N ALA A 143 28.94 -41.28 -12.86
CA ALA A 143 28.42 -41.72 -11.56
C ALA A 143 28.32 -40.57 -10.54
N THR A 144 29.19 -39.59 -10.63
CA THR A 144 29.20 -38.39 -9.77
C THR A 144 28.04 -37.42 -10.06
N ASP A 145 27.46 -37.51 -11.25
CA ASP A 145 26.40 -36.63 -11.73
C ASP A 145 25.01 -37.28 -11.73
N VAL A 146 24.92 -38.52 -11.24
CA VAL A 146 23.62 -39.20 -11.04
C VAL A 146 22.78 -38.40 -10.03
N PRO A 147 21.61 -37.89 -10.46
CA PRO A 147 20.76 -37.09 -9.59
C PRO A 147 20.05 -37.97 -8.55
N ARG A 148 19.48 -37.32 -7.53
CA ARG A 148 18.44 -37.97 -6.70
C ARG A 148 17.09 -37.79 -7.35
N GLU A 149 16.13 -38.63 -7.02
CA GLU A 149 14.71 -38.40 -7.37
C GLU A 149 14.28 -37.00 -6.93
N GLY A 150 13.49 -36.30 -7.75
CA GLY A 150 13.06 -34.92 -7.54
C GLY A 150 14.11 -33.85 -7.88
N SER A 151 15.35 -34.23 -8.25
CA SER A 151 16.38 -33.24 -8.59
C SER A 151 15.97 -32.41 -9.82
N PHE A 152 15.97 -31.08 -9.66
CA PHE A 152 15.58 -30.11 -10.69
C PHE A 152 14.17 -30.32 -11.27
N VAL A 153 13.28 -30.95 -10.49
CA VAL A 153 11.86 -31.10 -10.77
C VAL A 153 11.07 -30.13 -9.91
N ARG A 154 10.17 -29.40 -10.50
CA ARG A 154 9.17 -28.58 -9.81
C ARG A 154 7.83 -29.29 -9.92
N GLU A 155 7.33 -29.78 -8.80
CA GLU A 155 6.07 -30.53 -8.76
C GLU A 155 4.86 -29.60 -8.97
N ALA A 156 3.80 -30.14 -9.57
CA ALA A 156 2.50 -29.47 -9.64
C ALA A 156 2.04 -29.10 -8.22
N GLY A 157 1.48 -27.88 -8.07
CA GLY A 157 0.99 -27.41 -6.79
C GLY A 157 2.07 -27.07 -5.74
N SER A 158 3.38 -27.04 -6.14
CA SER A 158 4.46 -26.75 -5.18
C SER A 158 4.48 -25.32 -4.66
N ASP A 159 3.81 -24.38 -5.31
CA ASP A 159 3.57 -23.03 -4.80
C ASP A 159 2.25 -22.98 -4.02
N VAL A 160 1.16 -23.42 -4.62
CA VAL A 160 -0.15 -23.62 -3.97
C VAL A 160 -0.90 -24.75 -4.65
N ALA A 161 -1.47 -25.67 -3.87
CA ALA A 161 -2.29 -26.76 -4.39
C ALA A 161 -3.74 -26.31 -4.59
N ARG A 162 -4.42 -26.92 -5.54
CA ARG A 162 -5.85 -26.71 -5.76
C ARG A 162 -6.64 -26.97 -4.46
N GLY A 163 -7.46 -26.01 -4.06
CA GLY A 163 -8.27 -26.07 -2.84
C GLY A 163 -7.59 -25.43 -1.62
N ASP A 164 -6.30 -25.12 -1.69
CA ASP A 164 -5.60 -24.40 -0.62
C ASP A 164 -5.83 -22.88 -0.73
N VAL A 165 -5.59 -22.17 0.37
CA VAL A 165 -5.68 -20.71 0.42
C VAL A 165 -4.47 -20.12 -0.30
N ALA A 166 -4.70 -19.52 -1.47
CA ALA A 166 -3.66 -18.82 -2.24
C ALA A 166 -3.35 -17.43 -1.66
N LEU A 167 -4.40 -16.69 -1.31
CA LEU A 167 -4.26 -15.37 -0.68
C LEU A 167 -5.23 -15.28 0.49
N PRO A 168 -4.77 -15.11 1.73
CA PRO A 168 -5.65 -15.03 2.89
C PRO A 168 -6.43 -13.69 2.93
N ALA A 169 -7.58 -13.71 3.59
CA ALA A 169 -8.33 -12.50 3.93
C ALA A 169 -7.41 -11.47 4.61
N GLY A 170 -7.63 -10.19 4.30
CA GLY A 170 -6.74 -9.11 4.75
C GLY A 170 -5.54 -8.84 3.82
N THR A 171 -5.33 -9.65 2.78
CA THR A 171 -4.30 -9.38 1.77
C THR A 171 -4.62 -8.10 0.99
N VAL A 172 -3.65 -7.20 0.89
CA VAL A 172 -3.73 -6.03 -0.02
C VAL A 172 -3.40 -6.48 -1.43
N LEU A 173 -4.31 -6.25 -2.37
CA LEU A 173 -4.16 -6.66 -3.77
C LEU A 173 -3.19 -5.74 -4.52
N GLY A 174 -1.89 -5.89 -4.22
CA GLY A 174 -0.78 -5.28 -4.93
C GLY A 174 -0.40 -6.06 -6.19
N ALA A 175 0.67 -5.63 -6.88
CA ALA A 175 1.10 -6.22 -8.15
C ALA A 175 1.36 -7.74 -8.06
N ALA A 176 2.04 -8.20 -7.01
CA ALA A 176 2.32 -9.63 -6.81
C ALA A 176 1.03 -10.44 -6.60
N ALA A 177 0.10 -9.94 -5.79
CA ALA A 177 -1.18 -10.60 -5.55
C ALA A 177 -2.04 -10.70 -6.81
N LEU A 178 -2.09 -9.62 -7.60
CA LEU A 178 -2.80 -9.62 -8.91
C LEU A 178 -2.13 -10.58 -9.90
N GLY A 179 -0.80 -10.66 -9.91
CA GLY A 179 -0.05 -11.63 -10.70
C GLY A 179 -0.35 -13.08 -10.29
N ALA A 180 -0.44 -13.35 -8.98
CA ALA A 180 -0.83 -14.66 -8.46
C ALA A 180 -2.26 -15.03 -8.89
N CYS A 181 -3.22 -14.10 -8.80
CA CYS A 181 -4.58 -14.31 -9.30
C CYS A 181 -4.58 -14.68 -10.79
N ALA A 182 -3.82 -13.97 -11.61
CA ALA A 182 -3.70 -14.28 -13.05
C ALA A 182 -3.06 -15.64 -13.31
N ALA A 183 -2.02 -16.03 -12.54
CA ALA A 183 -1.39 -17.34 -12.63
C ALA A 183 -2.35 -18.49 -12.24
N LEU A 184 -3.32 -18.19 -11.38
CA LEU A 184 -4.41 -19.10 -10.99
C LEU A 184 -5.57 -19.09 -12.01
N GLY A 185 -5.44 -18.38 -13.13
CA GLY A 185 -6.42 -18.35 -14.20
C GLY A 185 -7.54 -17.33 -14.03
N LEU A 186 -7.50 -16.46 -13.02
CA LEU A 186 -8.51 -15.41 -12.87
C LEU A 186 -8.26 -14.31 -13.91
N THR A 187 -9.35 -13.90 -14.57
CA THR A 187 -9.33 -12.77 -15.52
C THR A 187 -9.61 -11.46 -14.81
N GLY A 188 -9.45 -10.34 -15.51
CA GLY A 188 -9.80 -9.02 -14.97
C GLY A 188 -11.28 -8.87 -14.61
N GLU A 189 -12.14 -9.67 -15.21
CA GLU A 189 -13.61 -9.65 -14.99
C GLU A 189 -14.06 -10.57 -13.85
N ASP A 190 -13.20 -11.51 -13.40
CA ASP A 190 -13.56 -12.41 -12.31
C ASP A 190 -13.75 -11.64 -10.99
N PRO A 191 -14.81 -11.91 -10.26
CA PRO A 191 -15.10 -11.20 -9.02
C PRO A 191 -14.17 -11.67 -7.90
N VAL A 192 -13.66 -10.71 -7.14
CA VAL A 192 -12.99 -10.94 -5.85
C VAL A 192 -13.70 -10.14 -4.77
N THR A 193 -13.92 -10.77 -3.63
CA THR A 193 -14.61 -10.11 -2.51
C THR A 193 -13.64 -9.25 -1.73
N VAL A 194 -13.87 -7.95 -1.71
CA VAL A 194 -13.02 -6.98 -1.02
C VAL A 194 -13.76 -6.29 0.13
N GLN A 195 -12.99 -5.83 1.12
CA GLN A 195 -13.52 -5.01 2.20
C GLN A 195 -14.16 -3.76 1.64
N ARG A 196 -15.39 -3.48 2.10
CA ARG A 196 -16.09 -2.26 1.75
C ARG A 196 -15.56 -1.10 2.60
N GLY A 197 -15.05 -0.05 1.94
CA GLY A 197 -14.76 1.21 2.61
C GLY A 197 -16.01 2.09 2.74
N PRO A 198 -15.93 3.20 3.50
CA PRO A 198 -17.03 4.13 3.66
C PRO A 198 -17.33 4.90 2.37
N ARG A 199 -18.59 5.30 2.21
CA ARG A 199 -18.98 6.42 1.34
C ARG A 199 -18.70 7.69 2.13
N VAL A 200 -17.91 8.60 1.57
CA VAL A 200 -17.48 9.82 2.26
C VAL A 200 -18.01 11.05 1.54
N LEU A 201 -18.65 11.94 2.29
CA LEU A 201 -18.97 13.29 1.83
C LEU A 201 -17.87 14.24 2.31
N VAL A 202 -17.07 14.74 1.37
CA VAL A 202 -16.05 15.77 1.60
C VAL A 202 -16.71 17.14 1.48
N VAL A 203 -16.59 17.94 2.52
CA VAL A 203 -17.09 19.33 2.55
C VAL A 203 -15.90 20.27 2.60
N SER A 204 -15.73 21.08 1.57
CA SER A 204 -14.72 22.14 1.50
C SER A 204 -15.39 23.44 1.03
N GLY A 205 -14.85 24.57 1.43
CA GLY A 205 -15.36 25.85 1.00
C GLY A 205 -14.94 26.98 1.94
N GLY A 206 -15.62 28.09 1.77
CA GLY A 206 -15.36 29.41 2.30
C GLY A 206 -15.45 30.40 1.14
N ASP A 207 -15.83 31.63 1.40
CA ASP A 207 -15.98 32.66 0.36
C ASP A 207 -14.64 32.98 -0.34
N GLU A 208 -13.51 32.74 0.35
CA GLU A 208 -12.17 32.90 -0.20
C GLU A 208 -11.72 31.74 -1.09
N VAL A 209 -12.41 30.58 -1.05
CA VAL A 209 -11.98 29.35 -1.73
C VAL A 209 -12.59 29.26 -3.13
N VAL A 210 -11.76 29.20 -4.16
CA VAL A 210 -12.14 29.14 -5.57
C VAL A 210 -11.75 27.79 -6.17
N PRO A 211 -12.62 27.16 -6.98
CA PRO A 211 -12.27 25.92 -7.68
C PRO A 211 -11.01 26.10 -8.55
N ALA A 212 -10.16 25.08 -8.59
CA ALA A 212 -9.00 25.07 -9.48
C ALA A 212 -9.43 25.27 -10.95
N GLY A 213 -8.61 25.98 -11.73
CA GLY A 213 -8.91 26.32 -13.14
C GLY A 213 -9.80 27.54 -13.35
N ARG A 214 -10.30 28.17 -12.29
CA ARG A 214 -10.98 29.47 -12.39
C ARG A 214 -10.02 30.61 -12.13
N PRO A 215 -10.27 31.82 -12.68
CA PRO A 215 -9.51 33.03 -12.31
C PRO A 215 -9.50 33.20 -10.79
N LEU A 216 -8.36 33.63 -10.23
CA LEU A 216 -8.20 33.83 -8.80
C LEU A 216 -8.42 35.32 -8.45
N PRO A 217 -9.54 35.69 -7.81
CA PRO A 217 -9.77 37.05 -7.32
C PRO A 217 -8.75 37.43 -6.24
N ALA A 218 -8.54 38.73 -6.03
CA ALA A 218 -7.69 39.22 -4.94
C ALA A 218 -8.27 38.78 -3.59
N GLY A 219 -7.42 38.26 -2.73
CA GLY A 219 -7.83 37.73 -1.40
C GLY A 219 -8.34 36.29 -1.40
N SER A 220 -8.46 35.65 -2.58
CA SER A 220 -8.91 34.26 -2.68
C SER A 220 -7.75 33.27 -2.83
N VAL A 221 -8.04 31.99 -2.59
CA VAL A 221 -7.14 30.85 -2.77
C VAL A 221 -7.83 29.74 -3.57
N HIS A 222 -7.06 28.93 -4.29
CA HIS A 222 -7.64 27.74 -4.94
C HIS A 222 -7.91 26.63 -3.92
N ASP A 223 -9.03 25.90 -4.11
CA ASP A 223 -9.37 24.71 -3.30
C ASP A 223 -8.32 23.62 -3.51
N ALA A 224 -7.44 23.48 -2.53
CA ALA A 224 -6.49 22.38 -2.45
C ALA A 224 -7.01 21.19 -1.65
N ASN A 225 -7.88 21.45 -0.66
CA ASN A 225 -8.32 20.44 0.31
C ASN A 225 -9.33 19.46 -0.29
N GLY A 226 -10.25 19.93 -1.12
CA GLY A 226 -11.22 19.07 -1.81
C GLY A 226 -10.52 17.99 -2.64
N PRO A 227 -9.68 18.36 -3.63
CA PRO A 227 -8.90 17.39 -4.42
C PRO A 227 -7.97 16.51 -3.59
N LEU A 228 -7.32 17.06 -2.55
CA LEU A 228 -6.44 16.31 -1.64
C LEU A 228 -7.22 15.20 -0.93
N LEU A 229 -8.34 15.55 -0.29
CA LEU A 229 -9.17 14.59 0.45
C LEU A 229 -9.77 13.53 -0.47
N GLU A 230 -10.26 13.92 -1.65
CA GLU A 230 -10.78 12.99 -2.64
C GLU A 230 -9.74 11.95 -3.06
N ALA A 231 -8.55 12.41 -3.47
CA ALA A 231 -7.47 11.53 -3.89
C ALA A 231 -6.98 10.64 -2.74
N TRP A 232 -6.82 11.22 -1.54
CA TRP A 232 -6.37 10.48 -0.36
C TRP A 232 -7.37 9.40 0.04
N LEU A 233 -8.66 9.71 0.13
CA LEU A 233 -9.73 8.76 0.49
C LEU A 233 -9.86 7.64 -0.54
N ALA A 234 -9.82 7.97 -1.84
CA ALA A 234 -9.86 6.98 -2.91
C ALA A 234 -8.67 6.02 -2.82
N GLY A 235 -7.46 6.54 -2.58
CA GLY A 235 -6.24 5.74 -2.39
C GLY A 235 -6.24 4.88 -1.11
N HIS A 236 -7.10 5.20 -0.13
CA HIS A 236 -7.25 4.47 1.13
C HIS A 236 -8.55 3.66 1.21
N GLY A 237 -9.11 3.28 0.07
CA GLY A 237 -10.16 2.28 0.00
C GLY A 237 -11.58 2.78 0.26
N ALA A 238 -11.84 4.09 0.28
CA ALA A 238 -13.21 4.61 0.31
C ALA A 238 -14.03 4.04 -0.86
N ALA A 239 -15.26 3.62 -0.59
CA ALA A 239 -16.12 3.04 -1.61
C ALA A 239 -16.62 4.09 -2.61
N ARG A 240 -16.82 5.30 -2.13
CA ARG A 240 -17.21 6.48 -2.92
C ARG A 240 -16.80 7.75 -2.19
N VAL A 241 -16.36 8.75 -2.92
CA VAL A 241 -16.12 10.10 -2.41
C VAL A 241 -17.03 11.06 -3.19
N SER A 242 -17.87 11.80 -2.48
CA SER A 242 -18.70 12.87 -3.01
C SER A 242 -18.20 14.20 -2.46
N ARG A 243 -18.28 15.27 -3.24
CA ARG A 243 -17.82 16.59 -2.82
C ARG A 243 -18.99 17.55 -2.70
N LEU A 244 -19.01 18.29 -1.61
CA LEU A 244 -19.94 19.40 -1.37
C LEU A 244 -19.09 20.66 -1.16
N ARG A 245 -19.33 21.66 -1.94
CA ARG A 245 -18.81 23.00 -1.71
C ARG A 245 -19.83 23.84 -0.96
N VAL A 246 -19.37 24.59 0.03
CA VAL A 246 -20.21 25.47 0.85
C VAL A 246 -19.62 26.89 0.88
N ASP A 247 -20.49 27.86 1.02
CA ASP A 247 -20.15 29.27 1.25
C ASP A 247 -20.26 29.60 2.76
N ASP A 248 -19.91 30.80 3.17
CA ASP A 248 -19.84 31.21 4.59
C ASP A 248 -21.20 31.61 5.19
N ASP A 249 -22.32 31.11 4.64
CA ASP A 249 -23.67 31.24 5.23
C ASP A 249 -24.02 29.99 6.08
N PRO A 250 -24.08 30.10 7.41
CA PRO A 250 -24.39 28.97 8.29
C PRO A 250 -25.82 28.39 8.10
N HIS A 251 -26.77 29.16 7.56
CA HIS A 251 -28.13 28.66 7.28
C HIS A 251 -28.12 27.83 5.98
N ALA A 252 -27.52 28.35 4.93
CA ALA A 252 -27.36 27.64 3.66
C ALA A 252 -26.51 26.37 3.83
N PHE A 253 -25.49 26.41 4.68
CA PHE A 253 -24.62 25.30 5.00
C PHE A 253 -25.39 24.05 5.47
N LEU A 254 -26.29 24.17 6.45
CA LEU A 254 -27.04 23.03 6.97
C LEU A 254 -28.00 22.42 5.93
N GLY A 255 -28.64 23.26 5.11
CA GLY A 255 -29.50 22.82 4.01
C GLY A 255 -28.72 22.05 2.96
N ALA A 256 -27.59 22.60 2.51
CA ALA A 256 -26.67 21.96 1.56
C ALA A 256 -26.10 20.65 2.11
N LEU A 257 -25.72 20.63 3.38
CA LEU A 257 -25.16 19.42 4.03
C LEU A 257 -26.21 18.30 4.13
N ARG A 258 -27.49 18.64 4.44
CA ARG A 258 -28.57 17.66 4.47
C ARG A 258 -28.81 17.07 3.08
N ALA A 259 -28.93 17.90 2.06
CA ALA A 259 -29.13 17.46 0.69
C ALA A 259 -27.93 16.58 0.21
N GLY A 260 -26.69 17.01 0.50
CA GLY A 260 -25.50 16.24 0.18
C GLY A 260 -25.44 14.89 0.87
N LEU A 261 -25.87 14.77 2.13
CA LEU A 261 -25.97 13.50 2.86
C LEU A 261 -27.02 12.57 2.25
N GLU A 262 -28.21 13.10 1.91
CA GLU A 262 -29.28 12.33 1.28
C GLU A 262 -28.85 11.80 -0.10
N GLU A 263 -28.24 12.63 -0.94
CA GLU A 263 -27.76 12.25 -2.28
C GLU A 263 -26.59 11.25 -2.23
N SER A 264 -25.59 11.52 -1.39
CA SER A 264 -24.38 10.70 -1.32
C SER A 264 -24.58 9.40 -0.52
N ARG A 265 -25.59 9.35 0.35
CA ARG A 265 -25.76 8.30 1.38
C ARG A 265 -24.46 8.06 2.14
N ALA A 266 -23.80 9.14 2.53
CA ALA A 266 -22.47 9.06 3.12
C ALA A 266 -22.49 8.38 4.49
N ASP A 267 -21.53 7.48 4.70
CA ASP A 267 -21.24 6.80 5.97
C ASP A 267 -20.40 7.69 6.89
N LEU A 268 -19.74 8.71 6.31
CA LEU A 268 -18.83 9.63 6.99
C LEU A 268 -18.83 10.99 6.28
N VAL A 269 -18.87 12.07 7.05
CA VAL A 269 -18.61 13.43 6.56
C VAL A 269 -17.19 13.84 7.00
N VAL A 270 -16.41 14.38 6.07
CA VAL A 270 -15.10 15.00 6.37
C VAL A 270 -15.15 16.44 5.90
N THR A 271 -15.03 17.40 6.84
CA THR A 271 -14.93 18.81 6.49
C THR A 271 -13.50 19.30 6.59
N SER A 272 -13.12 20.26 5.78
CA SER A 272 -11.84 20.96 5.87
C SER A 272 -12.05 22.46 5.89
N GLY A 273 -11.59 23.11 6.97
CA GLY A 273 -11.79 24.53 7.25
C GLY A 273 -13.05 24.82 8.09
N GLY A 274 -13.24 26.10 8.43
CA GLY A 274 -14.40 26.59 9.17
C GLY A 274 -14.54 26.09 10.62
N ILE A 275 -13.46 25.71 11.30
CA ILE A 275 -13.49 25.05 12.61
C ILE A 275 -12.66 25.75 13.71
N SER A 276 -12.00 26.86 13.40
CA SER A 276 -11.24 27.64 14.37
C SER A 276 -12.17 28.35 15.37
N ALA A 277 -11.64 29.08 16.32
CA ALA A 277 -12.42 29.89 17.23
C ALA A 277 -12.72 31.31 16.68
N GLY A 278 -12.56 31.53 15.38
CA GLY A 278 -12.81 32.81 14.70
C GLY A 278 -14.28 33.16 14.56
N ALA A 279 -14.56 34.41 14.18
CA ALA A 279 -15.93 34.94 14.06
C ALA A 279 -16.71 34.39 12.85
N PHE A 280 -16.02 33.85 11.84
CA PHE A 280 -16.59 33.41 10.56
C PHE A 280 -16.45 31.89 10.32
N GLU A 281 -16.56 31.10 11.36
CA GLU A 281 -16.35 29.63 11.30
C GLU A 281 -17.68 28.90 11.00
N VAL A 282 -18.10 28.94 9.73
CA VAL A 282 -19.42 28.45 9.27
C VAL A 282 -19.67 26.98 9.62
N VAL A 283 -18.66 26.11 9.51
CA VAL A 283 -18.81 24.68 9.80
C VAL A 283 -19.11 24.48 11.27
N ARG A 284 -18.33 25.09 12.16
CA ARG A 284 -18.53 24.99 13.60
C ARG A 284 -19.87 25.56 14.02
N GLN A 285 -20.19 26.79 13.59
CA GLN A 285 -21.43 27.47 13.93
C GLN A 285 -22.66 26.72 13.40
N GLY A 286 -22.60 26.19 12.17
CA GLY A 286 -23.67 25.40 11.58
C GLY A 286 -23.91 24.11 12.37
N LEU A 287 -22.86 23.36 12.68
CA LEU A 287 -22.97 22.12 13.44
C LEU A 287 -23.44 22.35 14.88
N GLU A 288 -23.00 23.41 15.57
CA GLU A 288 -23.48 23.76 16.90
C GLU A 288 -24.97 24.13 16.88
N ARG A 289 -25.46 24.87 15.88
CA ARG A 289 -26.89 25.21 15.68
C ARG A 289 -27.75 23.98 15.40
N ALA A 290 -27.22 22.97 14.74
CA ALA A 290 -27.95 21.73 14.47
C ALA A 290 -28.19 20.88 15.75
N GLY A 291 -27.74 21.34 16.93
CA GLY A 291 -27.89 20.60 18.19
C GLY A 291 -27.08 19.31 18.24
N THR A 292 -25.97 19.25 17.53
CA THR A 292 -25.14 18.07 17.39
C THR A 292 -24.27 17.82 18.63
N GLN A 293 -23.96 16.56 18.89
CA GLN A 293 -22.99 16.16 19.89
C GLN A 293 -21.56 16.24 19.30
N MET A 294 -21.05 17.44 19.11
CA MET A 294 -19.73 17.69 18.56
C MET A 294 -18.73 18.05 19.64
N TRP A 295 -17.55 17.50 19.54
CA TRP A 295 -16.37 18.01 20.21
C TRP A 295 -15.57 18.87 19.25
N PHE A 296 -15.25 20.10 19.64
CA PHE A 296 -14.28 20.97 19.01
C PHE A 296 -13.20 21.32 20.03
N GLY A 297 -11.93 21.20 19.65
CA GLY A 297 -10.84 21.44 20.57
C GLY A 297 -9.48 21.43 19.89
N HIS A 298 -8.45 21.34 20.71
CA HIS A 298 -7.07 21.29 20.31
C HIS A 298 -6.46 19.91 20.57
N VAL A 299 -5.72 19.41 19.62
CA VAL A 299 -4.85 18.25 19.78
C VAL A 299 -3.41 18.75 19.91
N ASP A 300 -2.63 18.15 20.83
CA ASP A 300 -1.26 18.57 21.14
C ASP A 300 -0.29 18.16 20.05
N MET A 301 -0.51 18.70 18.83
CA MET A 301 0.27 18.46 17.64
C MET A 301 0.48 19.71 16.79
N GLN A 302 1.52 19.70 15.98
CA GLN A 302 1.80 20.71 14.95
C GLN A 302 2.38 20.04 13.70
N PRO A 303 1.78 20.28 12.49
CA PRO A 303 0.55 21.05 12.25
C PRO A 303 -0.70 20.26 12.64
N GLY A 304 -1.88 20.91 12.64
CA GLY A 304 -3.17 20.24 12.77
C GLY A 304 -3.81 20.27 14.16
N GLY A 305 -3.40 21.19 15.06
CA GLY A 305 -3.95 21.30 16.42
C GLY A 305 -5.48 21.42 16.50
N PRO A 306 -6.13 22.36 15.81
CA PRO A 306 -7.59 22.45 15.81
C PRO A 306 -8.22 21.23 15.15
N GLN A 307 -9.18 20.58 15.82
CA GLN A 307 -9.90 19.40 15.34
C GLN A 307 -11.35 19.43 15.83
N GLY A 308 -12.23 18.73 15.10
CA GLY A 308 -13.60 18.49 15.55
C GLY A 308 -14.04 17.08 15.19
N CYS A 309 -14.88 16.47 16.03
CA CYS A 309 -15.49 15.19 15.71
C CYS A 309 -16.79 15.00 16.49
N GLY A 310 -17.77 14.32 15.89
CA GLY A 310 -19.05 14.04 16.52
C GLY A 310 -20.08 13.43 15.57
N LEU A 311 -21.34 13.52 15.95
CA LEU A 311 -22.46 12.99 15.17
C LEU A 311 -23.38 14.11 14.73
N LEU A 312 -23.71 14.09 13.42
CA LEU A 312 -24.75 14.93 12.83
C LEU A 312 -25.84 14.02 12.25
N TRP A 313 -27.05 14.09 12.80
CA TRP A 313 -28.20 13.26 12.40
C TRP A 313 -27.89 11.77 12.32
N GLY A 314 -27.01 11.29 13.20
CA GLY A 314 -26.56 9.90 13.25
C GLY A 314 -25.33 9.58 12.39
N THR A 315 -24.94 10.47 11.47
CA THR A 315 -23.74 10.32 10.64
C THR A 315 -22.50 10.89 11.36
N PRO A 316 -21.36 10.18 11.42
CA PRO A 316 -20.14 10.71 11.96
C PRO A 316 -19.60 11.87 11.11
N VAL A 317 -19.10 12.88 11.79
CA VAL A 317 -18.45 14.05 11.17
C VAL A 317 -17.07 14.21 11.76
N LEU A 318 -16.07 14.33 10.88
CA LEU A 318 -14.71 14.72 11.23
C LEU A 318 -14.42 16.09 10.64
N CYS A 319 -14.06 17.03 11.47
CA CYS A 319 -13.76 18.40 11.06
C CYS A 319 -12.26 18.63 11.16
N LEU A 320 -11.61 18.78 10.00
CA LEU A 320 -10.18 18.94 9.85
C LEU A 320 -9.79 20.41 9.68
N PRO A 321 -8.56 20.81 10.01
CA PRO A 321 -8.08 22.17 9.82
C PRO A 321 -8.11 22.62 8.37
N GLY A 322 -8.29 23.91 8.09
CA GLY A 322 -8.32 24.48 6.74
C GLY A 322 -6.97 24.51 6.01
N ASN A 323 -5.84 24.57 6.75
CA ASN A 323 -4.52 24.54 6.12
C ASN A 323 -4.23 23.16 5.49
N PRO A 324 -3.86 23.08 4.18
CA PRO A 324 -3.78 21.82 3.45
C PRO A 324 -2.83 20.77 4.06
N VAL A 325 -1.68 21.19 4.58
CA VAL A 325 -0.75 20.26 5.25
C VAL A 325 -1.33 19.75 6.56
N SER A 326 -2.09 20.58 7.29
CA SER A 326 -2.78 20.15 8.51
C SER A 326 -3.88 19.13 8.21
N THR A 327 -4.66 19.37 7.16
CA THR A 327 -5.66 18.43 6.64
C THR A 327 -5.02 17.09 6.30
N TRP A 328 -3.98 17.09 5.49
CA TRP A 328 -3.27 15.89 5.10
C TRP A 328 -2.67 15.11 6.27
N VAL A 329 -1.97 15.80 7.20
CA VAL A 329 -1.41 15.18 8.41
C VAL A 329 -2.52 14.56 9.28
N SER A 330 -3.68 15.22 9.38
CA SER A 330 -4.83 14.68 10.13
C SER A 330 -5.38 13.41 9.46
N CYS A 331 -5.39 13.34 8.13
CA CYS A 331 -5.75 12.12 7.41
C CYS A 331 -4.80 10.96 7.74
N GLU A 332 -3.49 11.19 7.70
CA GLU A 332 -2.49 10.14 7.97
C GLU A 332 -2.53 9.65 9.43
N VAL A 333 -2.75 10.56 10.38
CA VAL A 333 -2.65 10.23 11.80
C VAL A 333 -3.97 9.71 12.38
N PHE A 334 -5.10 10.24 11.96
CA PHE A 334 -6.41 9.92 12.55
C PHE A 334 -7.27 9.08 11.61
N LEU A 335 -7.47 9.55 10.37
CA LEU A 335 -8.41 8.92 9.46
C LEU A 335 -7.91 7.58 8.94
N ARG A 336 -6.62 7.47 8.55
CA ARG A 336 -6.00 6.21 8.13
C ARG A 336 -6.14 5.12 9.19
N ALA A 337 -5.82 5.47 10.46
CA ALA A 337 -5.94 4.54 11.57
C ALA A 337 -7.39 4.05 11.77
N ALA A 338 -8.36 4.94 11.59
CA ALA A 338 -9.76 4.60 11.73
C ALA A 338 -10.30 3.78 10.54
N LEU A 339 -9.90 4.09 9.30
CA LEU A 339 -10.25 3.31 8.11
C LEU A 339 -9.71 1.88 8.18
N ALA A 340 -8.45 1.73 8.59
CA ALA A 340 -7.83 0.41 8.75
C ALA A 340 -8.50 -0.43 9.84
N ASP A 341 -8.86 0.19 10.96
CA ASP A 341 -9.41 -0.50 12.13
C ASP A 341 -10.93 -0.75 12.03
N VAL A 342 -11.69 0.20 11.50
CA VAL A 342 -13.16 0.11 11.46
C VAL A 342 -13.64 -0.58 10.19
N TRP A 343 -13.10 -0.24 9.02
CA TRP A 343 -13.51 -0.83 7.73
C TRP A 343 -12.56 -1.87 7.19
N ALA A 344 -11.35 -1.97 7.74
CA ALA A 344 -10.28 -2.85 7.23
C ALA A 344 -10.02 -2.65 5.71
N CYS A 345 -10.36 -1.48 5.15
CA CYS A 345 -10.33 -1.21 3.72
C CYS A 345 -8.98 -0.68 3.21
N CYS A 346 -8.05 -0.40 4.11
CA CYS A 346 -6.68 -0.02 3.80
C CYS A 346 -5.70 -0.60 4.84
N PRO A 347 -4.41 -0.73 4.50
CA PRO A 347 -3.42 -1.18 5.47
C PRO A 347 -3.22 -0.13 6.58
N PRO A 348 -2.89 -0.56 7.81
CA PRO A 348 -2.56 0.35 8.89
C PRO A 348 -1.32 1.17 8.56
N ALA A 349 -1.19 2.31 9.23
CA ALA A 349 -0.02 3.17 9.10
C ALA A 349 1.27 2.43 9.51
N ARG A 350 2.32 2.50 8.68
CA ARG A 350 3.60 1.82 8.91
C ARG A 350 4.57 2.77 9.57
N TRP A 351 4.73 2.64 10.88
CA TRP A 351 5.74 3.37 11.66
C TRP A 351 7.03 2.56 11.73
N THR A 352 8.15 3.23 11.55
CA THR A 352 9.51 2.70 11.70
C THR A 352 10.38 3.75 12.39
N SER A 353 11.65 3.45 12.64
CA SER A 353 12.60 4.42 13.15
C SER A 353 13.63 4.83 12.10
N ALA A 354 14.09 6.08 12.20
CA ALA A 354 15.21 6.59 11.42
C ALA A 354 15.98 7.64 12.23
N ARG A 355 17.23 7.92 11.86
CA ARG A 355 18.04 8.94 12.51
C ARG A 355 17.92 10.28 11.81
N LEU A 356 17.72 11.35 12.57
CA LEU A 356 17.69 12.71 12.05
C LEU A 356 18.99 13.06 11.31
N ASP A 357 18.86 13.63 10.12
CA ASP A 357 20.01 14.10 9.33
C ASP A 357 20.52 15.48 9.75
N ALA A 358 19.70 16.27 10.42
CA ALA A 358 20.01 17.59 10.96
C ALA A 358 19.37 17.79 12.33
N PRO A 359 19.86 18.74 13.16
CA PRO A 359 19.23 19.05 14.42
C PRO A 359 17.84 19.68 14.22
N VAL A 360 16.93 19.51 15.21
CA VAL A 360 15.55 19.98 15.16
C VAL A 360 15.17 20.61 16.50
N GLU A 361 14.64 21.84 16.46
CA GLU A 361 14.11 22.50 17.63
C GLU A 361 12.82 21.84 18.13
N LEU A 362 12.74 21.62 19.42
CA LEU A 362 11.57 21.08 20.09
C LEU A 362 10.51 22.16 20.34
N LEU A 363 9.27 21.73 20.48
CA LEU A 363 8.17 22.56 20.96
C LEU A 363 7.73 22.02 22.32
N GLU A 364 7.63 22.89 23.32
CA GLU A 364 7.45 22.53 24.70
C GLU A 364 6.22 21.63 24.96
N SER A 365 5.08 21.93 24.34
CA SER A 365 3.80 21.27 24.63
C SER A 365 3.19 20.52 23.45
N ARG A 366 3.89 20.39 22.32
CA ARG A 366 3.31 19.83 21.08
C ARG A 366 4.24 18.85 20.40
N THR A 367 3.70 17.71 20.02
CA THR A 367 4.36 16.81 19.07
C THR A 367 4.41 17.46 17.69
N GLN A 368 5.60 17.57 17.09
CA GLN A 368 5.69 18.01 15.71
C GLN A 368 5.59 16.81 14.76
N LEU A 369 4.81 16.97 13.68
CA LEU A 369 4.71 16.03 12.57
C LEU A 369 5.33 16.70 11.34
N ARG A 370 6.62 16.43 11.15
CA ARG A 370 7.44 17.09 10.13
C ARG A 370 7.51 16.25 8.87
N ARG A 371 7.45 16.90 7.72
CA ARG A 371 7.70 16.25 6.44
C ARG A 371 9.15 15.85 6.34
N GLY A 372 9.42 14.65 5.87
CA GLY A 372 10.76 14.11 5.71
C GLY A 372 10.95 13.37 4.40
N THR A 373 12.20 13.15 4.04
CA THR A 373 12.63 12.23 3.00
C THR A 373 13.58 11.21 3.62
N LEU A 374 13.27 9.94 3.46
CA LEU A 374 14.14 8.85 3.87
C LEU A 374 15.39 8.83 2.96
N LEU A 375 16.55 8.73 3.58
CA LEU A 375 17.81 8.65 2.87
C LEU A 375 18.22 7.18 2.74
N PRO A 376 18.77 6.77 1.59
CA PRO A 376 19.20 5.39 1.35
C PRO A 376 20.53 5.10 2.09
N THR A 377 20.50 5.07 3.41
CA THR A 377 21.65 4.84 4.29
C THR A 377 21.39 3.70 5.27
N ALA A 378 22.43 3.08 5.75
CA ALA A 378 22.39 2.11 6.84
C ALA A 378 23.24 2.62 8.03
N PRO A 379 22.64 2.90 9.20
CA PRO A 379 21.22 2.86 9.53
C PRO A 379 20.41 3.92 8.77
N ALA A 380 19.10 3.70 8.67
CA ALA A 380 18.17 4.61 7.98
C ALA A 380 18.27 6.03 8.58
N ARG A 381 18.29 7.04 7.72
CA ARG A 381 18.28 8.45 8.10
C ARG A 381 17.11 9.16 7.45
N VAL A 382 16.65 10.26 8.06
CA VAL A 382 15.58 11.10 7.53
C VAL A 382 16.02 12.55 7.51
N ALA A 383 15.92 13.18 6.33
CA ALA A 383 16.11 14.61 6.16
C ALA A 383 14.75 15.32 6.17
N LEU A 384 14.62 16.41 6.93
CA LEU A 384 13.38 17.17 6.96
C LEU A 384 13.19 17.99 5.68
N VAL A 385 11.97 18.02 5.14
CA VAL A 385 11.61 18.75 3.93
C VAL A 385 10.81 20.00 4.28
N GLY A 386 11.36 21.17 3.94
CA GLY A 386 10.76 22.44 4.25
C GLY A 386 10.72 22.78 5.74
N GLY A 387 10.05 23.89 6.07
CA GLY A 387 9.86 24.34 7.46
C GLY A 387 8.72 23.62 8.19
N ALA A 388 8.40 24.06 9.43
CA ALA A 388 7.28 23.51 10.24
C ALA A 388 5.90 24.01 9.79
N SER A 389 5.82 24.96 8.89
CA SER A 389 4.60 25.67 8.55
C SER A 389 3.57 24.80 7.79
N SER A 390 2.29 25.03 8.09
CA SER A 390 1.15 24.26 7.58
C SER A 390 0.67 24.62 6.18
N HIS A 391 1.22 25.67 5.57
CA HIS A 391 0.88 26.07 4.19
C HIS A 391 1.81 25.46 3.12
N LEU A 392 2.88 24.79 3.53
CA LEU A 392 3.92 24.26 2.63
C LEU A 392 3.48 22.94 1.94
N LEU A 393 2.38 22.95 1.19
CA LEU A 393 1.83 21.76 0.54
C LEU A 393 2.77 21.18 -0.53
N THR A 394 3.48 22.04 -1.29
CA THR A 394 4.46 21.59 -2.29
C THR A 394 5.63 20.83 -1.62
N ALA A 395 6.02 21.22 -0.41
CA ALA A 395 7.01 20.47 0.36
C ALA A 395 6.45 19.11 0.83
N ALA A 396 5.16 19.05 1.19
CA ALA A 396 4.50 17.81 1.54
C ALA A 396 4.45 16.83 0.34
N ALA A 397 4.17 17.33 -0.85
CA ALA A 397 4.15 16.52 -2.07
C ALA A 397 5.51 15.90 -2.45
N ARG A 398 6.61 16.39 -1.88
CA ARG A 398 7.97 15.86 -2.07
C ARG A 398 8.46 14.98 -0.93
N ALA A 399 7.66 14.82 0.12
CA ALA A 399 7.98 14.00 1.27
C ALA A 399 7.54 12.55 1.04
N ASP A 400 8.34 11.60 1.50
CA ASP A 400 8.02 10.18 1.57
C ASP A 400 7.85 9.69 3.02
N ALA A 401 7.95 10.62 3.98
CA ALA A 401 7.83 10.32 5.39
C ALA A 401 7.21 11.47 6.19
N LEU A 402 6.45 11.13 7.24
CA LEU A 402 6.13 12.02 8.36
C LEU A 402 6.98 11.65 9.57
N VAL A 403 7.73 12.60 10.07
CA VAL A 403 8.64 12.43 11.19
C VAL A 403 7.98 12.95 12.47
N ARG A 404 7.85 12.09 13.46
CA ARG A 404 7.33 12.46 14.77
C ARG A 404 8.46 13.00 15.64
N ILE A 405 8.43 14.27 15.98
CA ILE A 405 9.33 14.93 16.93
C ILE A 405 8.58 15.10 18.23
N PRO A 406 9.06 14.55 19.35
CA PRO A 406 8.37 14.63 20.64
C PRO A 406 8.31 16.08 21.16
N PRO A 407 7.38 16.40 22.07
CA PRO A 407 7.39 17.67 22.80
C PRO A 407 8.62 17.78 23.70
N GLY A 408 9.05 19.01 23.98
CA GLY A 408 10.18 19.28 24.85
C GLY A 408 10.77 20.66 24.63
N THR A 409 11.89 20.94 25.31
CA THR A 409 12.66 22.20 25.21
C THR A 409 14.02 21.95 24.61
N GLY A 410 14.57 22.96 23.94
CA GLY A 410 15.88 22.88 23.29
C GLY A 410 15.85 22.21 21.92
N THR A 411 16.93 21.54 21.57
CA THR A 411 17.16 21.00 20.21
C THR A 411 17.50 19.51 20.26
N LEU A 412 16.81 18.68 19.49
CA LEU A 412 17.24 17.32 19.22
C LEU A 412 18.46 17.33 18.30
N PRO A 413 19.59 16.71 18.68
CA PRO A 413 20.77 16.70 17.84
C PRO A 413 20.61 15.82 16.60
N ARG A 414 21.44 16.07 15.59
CA ARG A 414 21.65 15.16 14.45
C ARG A 414 21.96 13.76 14.95
N GLY A 415 21.40 12.73 14.32
CA GLY A 415 21.62 11.33 14.67
C GLY A 415 20.66 10.80 15.73
N THR A 416 19.82 11.65 16.35
CA THR A 416 18.76 11.19 17.27
C THR A 416 17.79 10.29 16.51
N GLU A 417 17.43 9.17 17.11
CA GLU A 417 16.42 8.25 16.58
C GLU A 417 15.02 8.82 16.82
N VAL A 418 14.20 8.80 15.77
CA VAL A 418 12.82 9.32 15.77
C VAL A 418 11.89 8.37 15.06
N ASP A 419 10.61 8.41 15.45
CA ASP A 419 9.56 7.67 14.73
C ASP A 419 9.26 8.30 13.38
N VAL A 420 9.12 7.46 12.38
CA VAL A 420 8.84 7.86 11.00
C VAL A 420 7.67 7.06 10.46
N LEU A 421 6.62 7.73 10.01
CA LEU A 421 5.55 7.15 9.23
C LEU A 421 5.94 7.17 7.76
N VAL A 422 6.09 5.99 7.16
CA VAL A 422 6.33 5.87 5.71
C VAL A 422 5.05 6.17 4.95
N LEU A 423 5.14 7.05 3.95
CA LEU A 423 4.02 7.52 3.14
C LEU A 423 3.91 6.73 1.84
N ASP A 424 2.69 6.49 1.40
CA ASP A 424 2.39 5.87 0.12
C ASP A 424 2.36 6.97 -0.97
N GLY A 425 3.42 7.11 -1.73
CA GLY A 425 3.53 8.11 -2.81
C GLY A 425 4.31 9.38 -2.41
N GLY A 426 4.49 10.29 -3.36
CA GLY A 426 5.21 11.57 -3.13
C GLY A 426 6.72 11.50 -3.32
N VAL A 427 7.26 10.35 -3.67
CA VAL A 427 8.70 10.19 -3.91
C VAL A 427 9.09 10.88 -5.21
N VAL A 428 9.99 11.86 -5.13
CA VAL A 428 10.75 12.28 -6.31
C VAL A 428 11.58 11.08 -6.73
N ALA A 429 11.29 10.49 -7.90
CA ALA A 429 12.07 9.40 -8.45
C ALA A 429 13.53 9.89 -8.61
N ARG A 430 14.38 9.58 -7.63
CA ARG A 430 15.80 9.86 -7.69
C ARG A 430 16.46 8.69 -8.40
N ARG A 431 17.37 8.96 -9.35
CA ARG A 431 18.30 7.95 -9.81
C ARG A 431 19.06 7.44 -8.60
N TRP A 432 19.07 6.14 -8.39
CA TRP A 432 20.02 5.49 -7.51
C TRP A 432 21.41 5.71 -8.13
N GLU A 433 22.17 6.64 -7.60
CA GLU A 433 23.62 6.64 -7.83
C GLU A 433 24.15 5.48 -7.01
N THR A 434 24.48 4.40 -7.68
CA THR A 434 25.20 3.29 -7.05
C THR A 434 26.54 3.84 -6.60
N SER A 435 26.97 3.46 -5.39
CA SER A 435 28.25 3.89 -4.79
C SER A 435 29.49 3.64 -5.67
N ASP A 436 29.35 2.89 -6.74
CA ASP A 436 30.40 2.59 -7.71
C ASP A 436 30.64 3.72 -8.75
N GLU A 437 29.68 4.58 -9.02
CA GLU A 437 29.89 5.72 -9.93
C GLU A 437 30.57 6.93 -9.25
N ALA A 438 30.52 7.03 -7.92
CA ALA A 438 31.15 8.12 -7.18
C ALA A 438 32.69 7.96 -7.03
N ALA A 439 33.26 6.80 -7.32
CA ALA A 439 34.68 6.50 -7.16
C ALA A 439 35.54 6.69 -8.43
N GLY A 440 34.94 7.04 -9.58
CA GLY A 440 35.58 6.90 -10.88
C GLY A 440 35.74 8.13 -11.76
N ALA A 441 35.58 9.36 -11.29
CA ALA A 441 35.86 10.54 -12.12
C ALA A 441 37.13 11.30 -11.66
N PRO A 442 38.27 11.24 -12.41
CA PRO A 442 39.39 12.12 -12.14
C PRO A 442 39.01 13.57 -12.49
N ARG A 443 39.14 14.47 -11.54
CA ARG A 443 39.03 15.92 -11.77
C ARG A 443 40.11 16.35 -12.78
N GLY A 444 39.73 16.47 -14.04
CA GLY A 444 40.58 17.08 -15.08
C GLY A 444 40.90 18.49 -14.72
N ALA A 445 42.19 18.78 -14.56
CA ALA A 445 42.77 20.09 -14.42
C ALA A 445 42.39 20.95 -15.64
N ARG A 446 41.69 22.04 -15.41
CA ARG A 446 41.58 23.11 -16.41
C ARG A 446 42.82 24.02 -16.26
N ASN A 447 43.77 23.85 -17.17
CA ASN A 447 44.73 24.89 -17.45
C ASN A 447 44.12 25.78 -18.54
N GLY A 448 44.06 27.11 -18.24
CA GLY A 448 43.81 28.13 -19.21
C GLY A 448 45.04 28.40 -20.09
N PRO A 449 44.97 29.23 -21.11
CA PRO A 449 45.34 30.64 -20.93
C PRO A 449 44.16 31.60 -20.91
#